data_ea21ac9e4944311f4724719f7b68ec0d
#
_entry.id   ea21ac9e4944311f4724719f7b68ec0d
#
_cell.length_a   1.000
_cell.length_b   1.000
_cell.length_c   1.000
_cell.angle_alpha   90.00
_cell.angle_beta   90.00
_cell.angle_gamma   90.00
#
_symmetry.space_group_name_H-M   'P 1'
#
loop_
_entity.id
_entity.type
_entity.pdbx_description
1 polymer ?
#
loop_
_entity_poly.entity_id
_entity_poly.type
_entity_poly.pdbx_seq_one_letter_code
_entity_poly.pdbx_strand_id
1 'polypeptide(L)'
;MAIKVNDDTGRYFQTKKGLRQGDPLSPILFNIVADMLAILIERAKSEGQIEGVIPHLVDGGLSILQYADDTILFMEHDIKKARNLKLILSAFEQVSGLKINFHKSELFCFGEAQDEASVYAELFGCAQGQFPINYLGIPIHYRRLTNVEWKLVEERLQIRLHSWKGKLLSLGGILVLINLVLTNMVLYMISFFQLPKGVLKRLDYFRSRFFWQGDSEKKKYRLTKWSVVCRPKDQGGLGVHDLEVKNRALLGKWLFKLLSEEGIWQTLVRRKYVGEKAVSQVVWKPGDSHFWAGLMATKKYFFPHASFSIKNGSEIRFWEDRWLGQTTLREQYPALYNVVRYKGDTLAKVMGTSPPNVSFRRTLLGPREAAWNALLLRLDSVQLQGGPDELRWIPTKNGIFSVASMYRVLIQSDVPVDSNKKIWKMKIPLKTKVFAWYLRRGVILTKDNLAKRNWHGSKKCVFCTHDESIKHLFFHCEFARSIWSAVQIGSTLYPPGALQIFLATG
;
A
#
# COMPACT_ATOMS: atom_id res chain seq x y z
N MET A 1 -44.34 4.31 -12.27
CA MET A 1 -43.63 3.25 -11.53
C MET A 1 -44.54 2.63 -10.49
N ALA A 2 -44.26 1.39 -10.11
CA ALA A 2 -44.87 0.79 -8.92
C ALA A 2 -43.75 0.03 -8.16
N ILE A 3 -43.90 -0.08 -6.86
CA ILE A 3 -42.96 -0.84 -6.01
C ILE A 3 -43.57 -2.22 -5.82
N LYS A 4 -42.78 -3.27 -6.12
CA LYS A 4 -43.13 -4.66 -5.86
C LYS A 4 -42.44 -5.10 -4.56
N VAL A 5 -43.22 -5.53 -3.58
CA VAL A 5 -42.75 -6.07 -2.29
C VAL A 5 -43.33 -7.48 -2.14
N ASN A 6 -42.47 -8.47 -2.02
CA ASN A 6 -42.86 -9.90 -2.03
C ASN A 6 -43.79 -10.23 -3.21
N ASP A 7 -44.25 -10.49 -3.93
CA ASP A 7 -45.10 -10.66 -5.12
C ASP A 7 -46.28 -9.67 -5.24
N ASP A 8 -46.50 -8.79 -4.29
CA ASP A 8 -47.52 -7.75 -4.37
C ASP A 8 -46.98 -6.48 -5.04
N THR A 9 -47.72 -5.98 -6.03
CA THR A 9 -47.43 -4.72 -6.73
C THR A 9 -48.26 -3.60 -6.14
N GLY A 10 -47.59 -2.62 -5.50
CA GLY A 10 -48.22 -1.43 -4.96
C GLY A 10 -48.83 -0.52 -6.01
N ARG A 11 -49.46 0.58 -5.59
CA ARG A 11 -50.10 1.55 -6.49
C ARG A 11 -49.05 2.20 -7.41
N TYR A 12 -49.44 2.44 -8.66
CA TYR A 12 -48.62 3.16 -9.62
C TYR A 12 -48.47 4.63 -9.21
N PHE A 13 -47.26 5.17 -9.33
CA PHE A 13 -46.96 6.59 -9.13
C PHE A 13 -46.10 7.10 -10.28
N GLN A 14 -46.23 8.38 -10.58
CA GLN A 14 -45.44 9.05 -11.61
C GLN A 14 -44.19 9.65 -11.00
N THR A 15 -43.02 9.32 -11.58
CA THR A 15 -41.74 9.96 -11.20
C THR A 15 -41.67 11.33 -11.87
N LYS A 16 -41.42 12.37 -11.09
CA LYS A 16 -41.36 13.76 -11.61
C LYS A 16 -39.93 14.29 -11.71
N LYS A 17 -39.02 13.90 -10.81
CA LYS A 17 -37.63 14.39 -10.76
C LYS A 17 -36.71 13.25 -10.28
N GLY A 18 -35.42 13.42 -10.58
CA GLY A 18 -34.35 12.54 -10.13
C GLY A 18 -34.00 11.42 -11.10
N LEU A 19 -32.89 10.74 -10.81
CA LEU A 19 -32.38 9.60 -11.55
C LEU A 19 -32.73 8.29 -10.85
N ARG A 20 -32.96 7.24 -11.62
CA ARG A 20 -33.27 5.92 -11.05
C ARG A 20 -31.98 5.30 -10.51
N GLN A 21 -31.99 4.92 -9.24
CA GLN A 21 -30.89 4.16 -8.65
C GLN A 21 -30.75 2.79 -9.30
N GLY A 22 -29.53 2.47 -9.75
CA GLY A 22 -29.22 1.23 -10.47
C GLY A 22 -29.39 1.30 -12.02
N ASP A 23 -29.81 2.45 -12.57
CA ASP A 23 -29.81 2.67 -14.01
C ASP A 23 -28.38 2.96 -14.50
N PRO A 24 -27.89 2.29 -15.57
CA PRO A 24 -26.53 2.50 -16.09
C PRO A 24 -26.23 3.95 -16.53
N LEU A 25 -27.22 4.73 -16.95
CA LEU A 25 -27.06 6.13 -17.36
C LEU A 25 -27.02 7.09 -16.17
N SER A 26 -27.60 6.73 -15.04
CA SER A 26 -27.69 7.62 -13.87
C SER A 26 -26.34 8.17 -13.40
N PRO A 27 -25.26 7.38 -13.27
CA PRO A 27 -23.94 7.90 -12.88
C PRO A 27 -23.36 8.89 -13.89
N ILE A 28 -23.59 8.67 -15.21
CA ILE A 28 -23.09 9.54 -16.27
C ILE A 28 -23.81 10.89 -16.22
N LEU A 29 -25.14 10.88 -16.15
CA LEU A 29 -25.94 12.09 -16.04
C LEU A 29 -25.64 12.86 -14.75
N PHE A 30 -25.44 12.15 -13.62
CA PHE A 30 -25.04 12.77 -12.38
C PHE A 30 -23.69 13.49 -12.52
N ASN A 31 -22.68 12.85 -13.13
CA ASN A 31 -21.38 13.46 -13.32
C ASN A 31 -21.44 14.72 -14.20
N ILE A 32 -22.26 14.73 -15.26
CA ILE A 32 -22.46 15.93 -16.13
C ILE A 32 -23.04 17.10 -15.31
N VAL A 33 -24.04 16.80 -14.45
CA VAL A 33 -24.66 17.83 -13.62
C VAL A 33 -23.72 18.28 -12.50
N ALA A 34 -22.96 17.36 -11.91
CA ALA A 34 -21.99 17.66 -10.86
C ALA A 34 -20.84 18.53 -11.38
N ASP A 35 -20.35 18.28 -12.62
CA ASP A 35 -19.30 19.05 -13.27
C ASP A 35 -19.71 20.51 -13.50
N MET A 36 -21.01 20.79 -13.68
CA MET A 36 -21.52 22.15 -13.76
C MET A 36 -21.19 23.00 -12.53
N LEU A 37 -21.17 22.43 -11.33
CA LEU A 37 -20.75 23.15 -10.12
C LEU A 37 -19.28 23.60 -10.22
N ALA A 38 -18.40 22.72 -10.68
CA ALA A 38 -16.99 23.06 -10.88
C ALA A 38 -16.82 24.18 -11.92
N ILE A 39 -17.60 24.15 -13.03
CA ILE A 39 -17.60 25.18 -14.05
C ILE A 39 -18.08 26.53 -13.49
N LEU A 40 -19.15 26.55 -12.71
CA LEU A 40 -19.68 27.78 -12.09
C LEU A 40 -18.63 28.40 -11.13
N ILE A 41 -17.97 27.58 -10.31
CA ILE A 41 -16.93 28.01 -9.39
C ILE A 41 -15.71 28.57 -10.15
N GLU A 42 -15.26 27.87 -11.19
CA GLU A 42 -14.12 28.33 -11.99
C GLU A 42 -14.41 29.65 -12.71
N ARG A 43 -15.63 29.81 -13.24
CA ARG A 43 -16.07 31.07 -13.84
C ARG A 43 -16.11 32.19 -12.80
N ALA A 44 -16.70 31.97 -11.65
CA ALA A 44 -16.72 32.95 -10.56
C ALA A 44 -15.31 33.33 -10.09
N LYS A 45 -14.38 32.38 -10.12
CA LYS A 45 -12.96 32.62 -9.83
C LYS A 45 -12.30 33.49 -10.91
N SER A 46 -12.55 33.22 -12.20
CA SER A 46 -12.02 34.02 -13.29
C SER A 46 -12.56 35.47 -13.34
N GLU A 47 -13.78 35.67 -12.81
CA GLU A 47 -14.40 36.98 -12.66
C GLU A 47 -14.04 37.69 -11.33
N GLY A 48 -13.18 37.08 -10.48
CA GLY A 48 -12.75 37.64 -9.20
C GLY A 48 -13.82 37.65 -8.10
N GLN A 49 -14.94 36.96 -8.30
CA GLN A 49 -16.04 36.87 -7.33
C GLN A 49 -15.69 35.98 -6.14
N ILE A 50 -14.85 34.99 -6.37
CA ILE A 50 -14.25 34.11 -5.35
C ILE A 50 -12.75 33.92 -5.65
N GLU A 51 -11.98 33.51 -4.67
CA GLU A 51 -10.57 33.17 -4.81
C GLU A 51 -10.30 31.77 -4.29
N GLY A 52 -9.39 31.08 -4.99
CA GLY A 52 -8.90 29.79 -4.54
C GLY A 52 -7.76 29.91 -3.56
N VAL A 53 -7.64 28.96 -2.65
CA VAL A 53 -6.51 28.90 -1.69
C VAL A 53 -5.22 28.46 -2.37
N ILE A 54 -4.07 28.80 -1.77
CA ILE A 54 -2.70 28.37 -2.18
C ILE A 54 -2.35 28.68 -3.66
N PRO A 55 -2.58 29.92 -4.19
CA PRO A 55 -2.28 30.24 -5.60
C PRO A 55 -0.79 30.06 -5.96
N HIS A 56 0.11 30.14 -4.98
CA HIS A 56 1.55 29.91 -5.15
C HIS A 56 1.92 28.42 -5.39
N LEU A 57 1.02 27.48 -5.08
CA LEU A 57 1.21 26.04 -5.32
C LEU A 57 0.39 25.50 -6.50
N VAL A 58 -0.79 26.08 -6.73
CA VAL A 58 -1.70 25.70 -7.82
C VAL A 58 -2.07 26.95 -8.58
N ASP A 59 -1.82 26.95 -9.88
CA ASP A 59 -2.08 28.12 -10.71
C ASP A 59 -3.58 28.48 -10.66
N GLY A 60 -3.87 29.75 -10.33
CA GLY A 60 -5.20 30.25 -10.07
C GLY A 60 -5.82 29.80 -8.73
N GLY A 61 -5.08 29.10 -7.88
CA GLY A 61 -5.56 28.61 -6.59
C GLY A 61 -6.52 27.42 -6.66
N LEU A 62 -6.64 26.68 -5.58
CA LEU A 62 -7.55 25.54 -5.42
C LEU A 62 -8.85 26.01 -4.80
N SER A 63 -10.01 25.78 -5.45
CA SER A 63 -11.32 26.20 -4.97
C SER A 63 -12.27 25.04 -4.73
N ILE A 64 -12.11 23.93 -5.47
CA ILE A 64 -13.01 22.78 -5.39
C ILE A 64 -12.25 21.47 -5.57
N LEU A 65 -12.61 20.47 -4.77
CA LEU A 65 -12.31 19.06 -4.98
C LEU A 65 -13.62 18.28 -4.93
N GLN A 66 -13.89 17.50 -5.95
CA GLN A 66 -15.14 16.78 -6.08
C GLN A 66 -14.89 15.29 -6.34
N TYR A 67 -15.62 14.45 -5.63
CA TYR A 67 -15.64 13.01 -5.83
C TYR A 67 -17.06 12.48 -5.63
N ALA A 68 -17.72 12.13 -6.73
CA ALA A 68 -19.14 11.77 -6.74
C ALA A 68 -20.00 12.87 -6.07
N ASP A 69 -20.70 12.53 -5.00
CA ASP A 69 -21.54 13.45 -4.21
C ASP A 69 -20.75 14.21 -3.13
N ASP A 70 -19.54 13.75 -2.79
CA ASP A 70 -18.68 14.43 -1.82
C ASP A 70 -17.92 15.58 -2.47
N THR A 71 -18.12 16.80 -1.97
CA THR A 71 -17.47 18.01 -2.48
C THR A 71 -16.79 18.77 -1.36
N ILE A 72 -15.52 19.14 -1.55
CA ILE A 72 -14.78 20.04 -0.67
C ILE A 72 -14.58 21.35 -1.39
N LEU A 73 -15.02 22.44 -0.78
CA LEU A 73 -14.84 23.80 -1.27
C LEU A 73 -13.77 24.51 -0.45
N PHE A 74 -12.90 25.24 -1.11
CA PHE A 74 -11.84 26.02 -0.49
C PHE A 74 -12.03 27.49 -0.83
N MET A 75 -11.86 28.34 0.17
CA MET A 75 -11.93 29.79 -0.02
C MET A 75 -11.02 30.51 0.95
N GLU A 76 -10.58 31.69 0.60
CA GLU A 76 -9.86 32.57 1.50
C GLU A 76 -10.79 33.20 2.55
N HIS A 77 -10.23 33.74 3.62
CA HIS A 77 -10.96 34.42 4.66
C HIS A 77 -11.47 35.78 4.15
N ASP A 78 -12.67 35.79 3.56
CA ASP A 78 -13.39 36.96 3.08
C ASP A 78 -14.91 36.71 3.10
N ILE A 79 -15.63 37.45 3.93
CA ILE A 79 -17.07 37.28 4.10
C ILE A 79 -17.87 37.65 2.84
N LYS A 80 -17.37 38.58 2.00
CA LYS A 80 -18.02 38.95 0.75
C LYS A 80 -17.93 37.81 -0.25
N LYS A 81 -16.73 37.22 -0.41
CA LYS A 81 -16.50 36.05 -1.25
C LYS A 81 -17.28 34.84 -0.76
N ALA A 82 -17.44 34.68 0.57
CA ALA A 82 -18.28 33.64 1.15
C ALA A 82 -19.75 33.78 0.76
N ARG A 83 -20.29 35.00 0.77
CA ARG A 83 -21.63 35.29 0.30
C ARG A 83 -21.80 34.97 -1.18
N ASN A 84 -20.84 35.35 -2.01
CA ASN A 84 -20.82 34.99 -3.44
C ASN A 84 -20.84 33.46 -3.63
N LEU A 85 -20.02 32.72 -2.89
CA LEU A 85 -20.02 31.27 -2.92
C LEU A 85 -21.39 30.69 -2.54
N LYS A 86 -22.03 31.22 -1.49
CA LYS A 86 -23.39 30.81 -1.09
C LYS A 86 -24.41 31.05 -2.20
N LEU A 87 -24.32 32.18 -2.90
CA LEU A 87 -25.20 32.49 -4.06
C LEU A 87 -24.97 31.50 -5.22
N ILE A 88 -23.72 31.18 -5.52
CA ILE A 88 -23.36 30.20 -6.56
C ILE A 88 -23.95 28.82 -6.20
N LEU A 89 -23.83 28.39 -4.94
CA LEU A 89 -24.40 27.13 -4.48
C LEU A 89 -25.93 27.12 -4.60
N SER A 90 -26.60 28.24 -4.25
CA SER A 90 -28.04 28.38 -4.40
C SER A 90 -28.48 28.38 -5.88
N ALA A 91 -27.72 29.04 -6.74
CA ALA A 91 -27.97 29.02 -8.19
C ALA A 91 -27.81 27.61 -8.78
N PHE A 92 -26.78 26.88 -8.34
CA PHE A 92 -26.58 25.49 -8.74
C PHE A 92 -27.77 24.60 -8.31
N GLU A 93 -28.28 24.76 -7.10
CA GLU A 93 -29.46 24.01 -6.63
C GLU A 93 -30.71 24.30 -7.49
N GLN A 94 -30.92 25.57 -7.88
CA GLN A 94 -32.05 25.97 -8.70
C GLN A 94 -31.98 25.39 -10.12
N VAL A 95 -30.80 25.42 -10.73
CA VAL A 95 -30.61 24.98 -12.12
C VAL A 95 -30.54 23.44 -12.21
N SER A 96 -29.81 22.80 -11.31
CA SER A 96 -29.61 21.34 -11.34
C SER A 96 -30.76 20.54 -10.74
N GLY A 97 -31.53 21.14 -9.84
CA GLY A 97 -32.52 20.44 -9.03
C GLY A 97 -31.91 19.54 -7.93
N LEU A 98 -30.58 19.46 -7.83
CA LEU A 98 -29.89 18.83 -6.71
C LEU A 98 -29.91 19.75 -5.50
N LYS A 99 -30.06 19.18 -4.30
CA LYS A 99 -30.02 19.95 -3.05
C LYS A 99 -28.79 19.63 -2.24
N ILE A 100 -28.11 20.68 -1.81
CA ILE A 100 -26.96 20.54 -0.89
C ILE A 100 -27.51 20.27 0.50
N ASN A 101 -26.96 19.23 1.14
CA ASN A 101 -27.36 18.88 2.49
C ASN A 101 -26.47 19.60 3.50
N PHE A 102 -26.80 20.85 3.83
CA PHE A 102 -26.04 21.67 4.77
C PHE A 102 -26.00 21.06 6.19
N HIS A 103 -26.99 20.24 6.59
CA HIS A 103 -26.96 19.55 7.90
C HIS A 103 -25.92 18.43 7.97
N LYS A 104 -25.50 17.88 6.81
CA LYS A 104 -24.41 16.89 6.72
C LYS A 104 -23.08 17.53 6.35
N SER A 105 -23.10 18.82 6.00
CA SER A 105 -21.91 19.57 5.64
C SER A 105 -21.28 20.18 6.89
N GLU A 106 -19.98 20.27 6.90
CA GLU A 106 -19.20 20.83 8.01
C GLU A 106 -18.28 21.94 7.48
N LEU A 107 -18.11 22.97 8.28
CA LEU A 107 -17.22 24.09 8.01
C LEU A 107 -15.94 23.96 8.84
N PHE A 108 -14.78 24.09 8.19
CA PHE A 108 -13.48 24.06 8.85
C PHE A 108 -12.75 25.38 8.62
N CYS A 109 -12.54 26.15 9.67
CA CYS A 109 -11.82 27.42 9.63
C CYS A 109 -10.38 27.26 10.09
N PHE A 110 -9.44 28.00 9.46
CA PHE A 110 -8.03 28.00 9.76
C PHE A 110 -7.49 29.42 9.91
N GLY A 111 -6.45 29.58 10.73
CA GLY A 111 -5.82 30.89 10.95
C GLY A 111 -6.82 31.89 11.54
N GLU A 112 -6.82 33.12 11.05
CA GLU A 112 -7.66 34.22 11.48
C GLU A 112 -9.19 33.93 11.30
N ALA A 113 -9.55 33.10 10.32
CA ALA A 113 -10.93 32.70 10.10
C ALA A 113 -11.55 31.90 11.27
N GLN A 114 -10.74 31.42 12.22
CA GLN A 114 -11.24 30.70 13.39
C GLN A 114 -12.07 31.61 14.32
N ASP A 115 -11.67 32.89 14.42
CA ASP A 115 -12.35 33.86 15.29
C ASP A 115 -13.75 34.22 14.76
N GLU A 116 -13.97 34.10 13.46
CA GLU A 116 -15.24 34.35 12.78
C GLU A 116 -15.97 33.08 12.35
N ALA A 117 -15.57 31.90 12.83
CA ALA A 117 -16.13 30.63 12.41
C ALA A 117 -17.65 30.52 12.60
N SER A 118 -18.20 31.16 13.64
CA SER A 118 -19.66 31.24 13.89
C SER A 118 -20.40 32.00 12.78
N VAL A 119 -19.83 33.11 12.29
CA VAL A 119 -20.41 33.92 11.24
C VAL A 119 -20.51 33.13 9.93
N TYR A 120 -19.43 32.42 9.58
CA TYR A 120 -19.44 31.55 8.41
C TYR A 120 -20.39 30.36 8.54
N ALA A 121 -20.45 29.76 9.73
CA ALA A 121 -21.36 28.63 10.00
C ALA A 121 -22.83 29.05 9.84
N GLU A 122 -23.20 30.23 10.37
CA GLU A 122 -24.51 30.81 10.20
C GLU A 122 -24.82 31.14 8.73
N LEU A 123 -23.87 31.77 8.02
CA LEU A 123 -24.01 32.08 6.59
C LEU A 123 -24.31 30.84 5.75
N PHE A 124 -23.57 29.75 5.94
CA PHE A 124 -23.77 28.51 5.18
C PHE A 124 -24.87 27.62 5.73
N GLY A 125 -25.28 27.80 6.98
CA GLY A 125 -26.25 26.96 7.65
C GLY A 125 -25.72 25.54 7.93
N CYS A 126 -24.44 25.43 8.25
CA CYS A 126 -23.77 24.16 8.54
C CYS A 126 -23.03 24.18 9.88
N ALA A 127 -22.73 23.01 10.43
CA ALA A 127 -22.02 22.87 11.69
C ALA A 127 -20.52 23.21 11.54
N GLN A 128 -19.91 23.70 12.61
CA GLN A 128 -18.45 23.80 12.69
C GLN A 128 -17.85 22.41 12.90
N GLY A 129 -16.99 21.98 11.96
CA GLY A 129 -16.28 20.72 12.01
C GLY A 129 -15.05 20.78 12.90
N GLN A 130 -14.68 19.62 13.41
CA GLN A 130 -13.45 19.42 14.18
C GLN A 130 -12.54 18.40 13.52
N PHE A 131 -11.21 18.62 13.63
CA PHE A 131 -10.24 17.64 13.13
C PHE A 131 -10.22 16.37 13.99
N PRO A 132 -10.04 15.20 13.37
CA PRO A 132 -9.77 14.94 11.95
C PRO A 132 -11.01 15.00 11.05
N ILE A 133 -10.88 15.52 9.84
CA ILE A 133 -11.92 15.45 8.80
C ILE A 133 -11.98 14.01 8.28
N ASN A 134 -13.15 13.39 8.28
CA ASN A 134 -13.34 12.09 7.66
C ASN A 134 -13.74 12.25 6.19
N TYR A 135 -12.76 12.15 5.28
CA TYR A 135 -13.02 12.26 3.84
C TYR A 135 -12.75 10.93 3.15
N LEU A 136 -13.74 10.41 2.44
CA LEU A 136 -13.71 9.10 1.77
C LEU A 136 -13.21 7.96 2.68
N GLY A 137 -13.53 8.03 3.97
CA GLY A 137 -13.14 7.03 4.98
C GLY A 137 -11.69 7.12 5.47
N ILE A 138 -10.97 8.20 5.12
CA ILE A 138 -9.64 8.53 5.63
C ILE A 138 -9.75 9.71 6.59
N PRO A 139 -9.15 9.64 7.79
CA PRO A 139 -9.02 10.79 8.66
C PRO A 139 -7.93 11.73 8.12
N ILE A 140 -8.32 12.92 7.69
CA ILE A 140 -7.42 13.98 7.25
C ILE A 140 -7.15 14.90 8.43
N HIS A 141 -5.88 15.13 8.72
CA HIS A 141 -5.44 16.02 9.79
C HIS A 141 -4.22 16.81 9.34
N TYR A 142 -4.09 18.08 9.75
CA TYR A 142 -2.89 18.89 9.54
C TYR A 142 -1.71 18.40 10.39
N ARG A 143 -1.96 17.64 11.46
CA ARG A 143 -0.94 16.97 12.29
C ARG A 143 -0.75 15.52 11.86
N ARG A 144 0.31 14.90 12.34
CA ARG A 144 0.52 13.47 12.22
C ARG A 144 -0.59 12.72 12.93
N LEU A 145 -1.14 11.69 12.27
CA LEU A 145 -2.15 10.81 12.88
C LEU A 145 -1.60 10.16 14.15
N THR A 146 -2.37 10.24 15.22
CA THR A 146 -2.05 9.65 16.52
C THR A 146 -2.55 8.20 16.60
N ASN A 147 -2.33 7.57 17.74
CA ASN A 147 -2.87 6.23 17.98
C ASN A 147 -4.41 6.20 18.02
N VAL A 148 -5.07 7.34 18.24
CA VAL A 148 -6.54 7.43 18.32
C VAL A 148 -7.16 7.17 16.94
N GLU A 149 -6.66 7.81 15.89
CA GLU A 149 -7.18 7.62 14.53
C GLU A 149 -6.90 6.20 14.02
N TRP A 150 -5.78 5.58 14.41
CA TRP A 150 -5.50 4.19 14.10
C TRP A 150 -6.38 3.21 14.89
N LYS A 151 -6.86 3.61 16.08
CA LYS A 151 -7.74 2.78 16.91
C LYS A 151 -9.05 2.43 16.20
N LEU A 152 -9.60 3.36 15.40
CA LEU A 152 -10.77 3.11 14.56
C LEU A 152 -10.61 1.91 13.63
N VAL A 153 -9.41 1.76 13.03
CA VAL A 153 -9.10 0.61 12.15
C VAL A 153 -9.01 -0.68 12.96
N GLU A 154 -8.39 -0.62 14.14
CA GLU A 154 -8.27 -1.77 15.05
C GLU A 154 -9.64 -2.23 15.54
N GLU A 155 -10.51 -1.31 15.94
CA GLU A 155 -11.89 -1.59 16.38
C GLU A 155 -12.74 -2.22 15.28
N ARG A 156 -12.70 -1.65 14.05
CA ARG A 156 -13.40 -2.25 12.90
C ARG A 156 -12.94 -3.69 12.66
N LEU A 157 -11.64 -3.95 12.77
CA LEU A 157 -11.08 -5.29 12.62
C LEU A 157 -11.55 -6.22 13.74
N GLN A 158 -11.59 -5.75 14.99
CA GLN A 158 -12.10 -6.52 16.12
C GLN A 158 -13.59 -6.86 15.97
N ILE A 159 -14.44 -5.87 15.64
CA ILE A 159 -15.87 -6.08 15.40
C ILE A 159 -16.07 -7.16 14.33
N ARG A 160 -15.30 -7.09 13.23
CA ARG A 160 -15.39 -8.08 12.16
C ARG A 160 -14.97 -9.48 12.63
N LEU A 161 -13.92 -9.57 13.43
CA LEU A 161 -13.47 -10.84 14.01
C LEU A 161 -14.50 -11.45 14.97
N HIS A 162 -15.16 -10.63 15.81
CA HIS A 162 -16.20 -11.10 16.72
C HIS A 162 -17.45 -11.62 15.99
N SER A 163 -17.76 -11.08 14.82
CA SER A 163 -18.90 -11.55 14.01
C SER A 163 -18.68 -12.94 13.38
N TRP A 164 -17.44 -13.42 13.32
CA TRP A 164 -17.13 -14.70 12.66
C TRP A 164 -17.05 -15.85 13.64
N LYS A 165 -17.81 -16.91 13.36
CA LYS A 165 -17.74 -18.18 14.10
C LYS A 165 -16.54 -19.00 13.61
N GLY A 166 -15.35 -18.67 14.05
CA GLY A 166 -14.08 -19.28 13.62
C GLY A 166 -14.01 -20.80 13.87
N LYS A 167 -14.79 -21.32 14.83
CA LYS A 167 -14.91 -22.76 15.09
C LYS A 167 -15.47 -23.56 13.91
N LEU A 168 -16.30 -22.92 13.09
CA LEU A 168 -16.92 -23.55 11.93
C LEU A 168 -16.02 -23.52 10.68
N LEU A 169 -14.88 -22.82 10.75
CA LEU A 169 -13.98 -22.63 9.64
C LEU A 169 -12.78 -23.57 9.70
N SER A 170 -12.41 -24.13 8.55
CA SER A 170 -11.12 -24.82 8.42
C SER A 170 -9.97 -23.81 8.45
N LEU A 171 -8.75 -24.26 8.79
CA LEU A 171 -7.53 -23.42 8.71
C LEU A 171 -7.35 -22.79 7.33
N GLY A 172 -7.73 -23.49 6.27
CA GLY A 172 -7.72 -22.94 4.91
C GLY A 172 -8.71 -21.81 4.74
N GLY A 173 -9.92 -21.92 5.29
CA GLY A 173 -10.93 -20.86 5.28
C GLY A 173 -10.47 -19.63 6.09
N ILE A 174 -9.91 -19.85 7.27
CA ILE A 174 -9.34 -18.78 8.10
C ILE A 174 -8.22 -18.02 7.34
N LEU A 175 -7.33 -18.76 6.66
CA LEU A 175 -6.26 -18.17 5.85
C LEU A 175 -6.80 -17.26 4.73
N VAL A 176 -7.85 -17.70 4.06
CA VAL A 176 -8.52 -16.91 3.01
C VAL A 176 -9.13 -15.64 3.61
N LEU A 177 -9.85 -15.74 4.74
CA LEU A 177 -10.46 -14.57 5.38
C LEU A 177 -9.42 -13.55 5.89
N ILE A 178 -8.29 -14.01 6.43
CA ILE A 178 -7.19 -13.10 6.83
C ILE A 178 -6.70 -12.30 5.63
N ASN A 179 -6.49 -12.94 4.49
CA ASN A 179 -5.96 -12.26 3.32
C ASN A 179 -7.00 -11.37 2.60
N LEU A 180 -8.23 -11.88 2.40
CA LEU A 180 -9.22 -11.18 1.59
C LEU A 180 -10.01 -10.13 2.38
N VAL A 181 -10.16 -10.30 3.69
CA VAL A 181 -10.96 -9.36 4.48
C VAL A 181 -10.09 -8.57 5.45
N LEU A 182 -9.45 -9.22 6.42
CA LEU A 182 -8.72 -8.50 7.48
C LEU A 182 -7.56 -7.68 6.94
N THR A 183 -6.85 -8.19 5.93
CA THR A 183 -5.80 -7.43 5.27
C THR A 183 -6.37 -6.24 4.52
N ASN A 184 -7.45 -6.44 3.73
CA ASN A 184 -8.03 -5.38 2.91
C ASN A 184 -8.61 -4.22 3.72
N MET A 185 -9.16 -4.48 4.92
CA MET A 185 -9.66 -3.42 5.80
C MET A 185 -8.59 -2.39 6.19
N VAL A 186 -7.33 -2.81 6.23
CA VAL A 186 -6.20 -1.95 6.60
C VAL A 186 -5.57 -1.29 5.37
N LEU A 187 -5.66 -1.91 4.18
CA LEU A 187 -4.94 -1.48 2.97
C LEU A 187 -5.23 -0.05 2.58
N TYR A 188 -6.46 0.41 2.78
CA TYR A 188 -6.85 1.76 2.40
C TYR A 188 -6.06 2.81 3.18
N MET A 189 -6.03 2.72 4.51
CA MET A 189 -5.27 3.63 5.37
C MET A 189 -3.76 3.56 5.09
N ILE A 190 -3.20 2.35 4.96
CA ILE A 190 -1.77 2.18 4.74
C ILE A 190 -1.35 2.46 3.28
N SER A 191 -2.28 2.75 2.38
CA SER A 191 -1.93 3.24 1.04
C SER A 191 -1.54 4.72 1.04
N PHE A 192 -1.91 5.46 2.07
CA PHE A 192 -1.59 6.88 2.23
C PHE A 192 -0.62 7.16 3.40
N PHE A 193 -0.71 6.40 4.48
CA PHE A 193 0.06 6.67 5.69
C PHE A 193 1.03 5.55 6.02
N GLN A 194 2.19 5.93 6.53
CA GLN A 194 3.15 4.99 7.07
C GLN A 194 2.56 4.31 8.32
N LEU A 195 2.53 2.98 8.31
CA LEU A 195 2.00 2.17 9.40
C LEU A 195 2.91 2.24 10.64
N PRO A 196 2.44 2.76 11.78
CA PRO A 196 3.25 2.81 13.00
C PRO A 196 3.54 1.39 13.52
N LYS A 197 4.76 1.18 14.03
CA LYS A 197 5.19 -0.14 14.54
C LYS A 197 4.28 -0.69 15.64
N GLY A 198 3.74 0.17 16.51
CA GLY A 198 2.81 -0.23 17.58
C GLY A 198 1.49 -0.75 17.02
N VAL A 199 0.93 -0.05 16.02
CA VAL A 199 -0.29 -0.45 15.32
C VAL A 199 -0.07 -1.76 14.56
N LEU A 200 1.03 -1.89 13.83
CA LEU A 200 1.41 -3.14 13.14
C LEU A 200 1.41 -4.34 14.10
N LYS A 201 2.05 -4.20 15.27
CA LYS A 201 2.09 -5.27 16.28
C LYS A 201 0.69 -5.68 16.75
N ARG A 202 -0.22 -4.71 16.97
CA ARG A 202 -1.60 -4.99 17.38
C ARG A 202 -2.41 -5.66 16.27
N LEU A 203 -2.32 -5.16 15.03
CA LEU A 203 -2.99 -5.77 13.88
C LEU A 203 -2.52 -7.21 13.64
N ASP A 204 -1.22 -7.46 13.71
CA ASP A 204 -0.66 -8.80 13.57
C ASP A 204 -1.01 -9.71 14.76
N TYR A 205 -1.14 -9.15 15.96
CA TYR A 205 -1.66 -9.90 17.10
C TYR A 205 -3.09 -10.41 16.84
N PHE A 206 -4.00 -9.55 16.36
CA PHE A 206 -5.38 -9.97 16.05
C PHE A 206 -5.43 -10.98 14.91
N ARG A 207 -4.69 -10.77 13.81
CA ARG A 207 -4.62 -11.68 12.66
C ARG A 207 -4.04 -13.04 13.06
N SER A 208 -2.95 -13.03 13.82
CA SER A 208 -2.30 -14.24 14.34
C SER A 208 -3.17 -14.98 15.34
N ARG A 209 -3.84 -14.26 16.27
CA ARG A 209 -4.78 -14.86 17.21
C ARG A 209 -5.92 -15.57 16.48
N PHE A 210 -6.53 -14.92 15.51
CA PHE A 210 -7.59 -15.52 14.71
C PHE A 210 -7.10 -16.75 13.94
N PHE A 211 -5.89 -16.71 13.39
CA PHE A 211 -5.32 -17.84 12.67
C PHE A 211 -5.14 -19.08 13.56
N TRP A 212 -4.60 -18.89 14.77
CA TRP A 212 -4.27 -20.01 15.66
C TRP A 212 -5.43 -20.47 16.55
N GLN A 213 -6.28 -19.57 16.99
CA GLN A 213 -7.30 -19.83 18.00
C GLN A 213 -8.72 -19.81 17.41
N GLY A 214 -8.93 -19.13 16.27
CA GLY A 214 -10.26 -18.80 15.78
C GLY A 214 -10.98 -17.90 16.77
N ASP A 215 -12.20 -18.26 17.15
CA ASP A 215 -13.03 -17.60 18.17
C ASP A 215 -12.93 -18.25 19.55
N SER A 216 -12.01 -19.22 19.73
CA SER A 216 -11.85 -19.93 21.00
C SER A 216 -11.20 -19.03 22.06
N GLU A 217 -11.77 -18.98 23.25
CA GLU A 217 -11.15 -18.33 24.40
C GLU A 217 -9.92 -19.08 24.92
N LYS A 218 -9.89 -20.40 24.73
CA LYS A 218 -8.75 -21.24 25.14
C LYS A 218 -7.54 -20.97 24.25
N LYS A 219 -6.40 -20.68 24.88
CA LYS A 219 -5.12 -20.53 24.18
C LYS A 219 -4.74 -21.83 23.50
N LYS A 220 -4.51 -21.78 22.18
CA LYS A 220 -3.97 -22.91 21.40
C LYS A 220 -2.48 -22.71 21.12
N TYR A 221 -1.77 -23.79 20.92
CA TYR A 221 -0.35 -23.74 20.55
C TYR A 221 -0.15 -23.01 19.21
N ARG A 222 0.77 -22.07 19.19
CA ARG A 222 1.27 -21.46 17.96
C ARG A 222 2.34 -22.37 17.37
N LEU A 223 2.03 -23.04 16.28
CA LEU A 223 2.91 -24.09 15.73
C LEU A 223 4.17 -23.51 15.06
N THR A 224 4.08 -22.27 14.56
CA THR A 224 5.22 -21.60 13.93
C THR A 224 5.16 -20.08 14.15
N LYS A 225 6.29 -19.39 13.90
CA LYS A 225 6.35 -17.92 14.01
C LYS A 225 5.45 -17.25 12.98
N TRP A 226 4.79 -16.14 13.36
CA TRP A 226 3.92 -15.38 12.46
C TRP A 226 4.66 -14.87 11.22
N SER A 227 5.91 -14.43 11.37
CA SER A 227 6.76 -14.01 10.26
C SER A 227 6.99 -15.11 9.22
N VAL A 228 6.96 -16.38 9.62
CA VAL A 228 7.06 -17.51 8.68
C VAL A 228 5.73 -17.75 7.96
N VAL A 229 4.60 -17.59 8.65
CA VAL A 229 3.26 -17.65 8.05
C VAL A 229 3.10 -16.57 6.97
N CYS A 230 3.68 -15.39 7.21
CA CYS A 230 3.64 -14.27 6.27
C CYS A 230 4.57 -14.41 5.06
N ARG A 231 5.51 -15.35 5.05
CA ARG A 231 6.35 -15.57 3.86
C ARG A 231 5.51 -16.01 2.65
N PRO A 232 5.94 -15.70 1.43
CA PRO A 232 5.34 -16.25 0.22
C PRO A 232 5.35 -17.79 0.23
N LYS A 233 4.41 -18.37 -0.47
CA LYS A 233 4.27 -19.83 -0.57
C LYS A 233 5.49 -20.52 -1.17
N ASP A 234 6.12 -19.87 -2.13
CA ASP A 234 7.36 -20.30 -2.79
C ASP A 234 8.61 -20.11 -1.93
N GLN A 235 8.51 -19.35 -0.84
CA GLN A 235 9.55 -19.15 0.17
C GLN A 235 9.24 -19.86 1.50
N GLY A 236 8.42 -20.89 1.45
CA GLY A 236 8.12 -21.74 2.61
C GLY A 236 7.08 -21.21 3.59
N GLY A 237 6.33 -20.17 3.22
CA GLY A 237 5.22 -19.62 4.02
C GLY A 237 3.84 -20.06 3.59
N LEU A 238 2.82 -19.46 4.20
CA LEU A 238 1.41 -19.64 3.84
C LEU A 238 0.88 -18.52 2.95
N GLY A 239 1.68 -17.48 2.67
CA GLY A 239 1.31 -16.36 1.83
C GLY A 239 0.30 -15.41 2.49
N VAL A 240 0.31 -15.27 3.80
CA VAL A 240 -0.36 -14.17 4.49
C VAL A 240 0.40 -12.89 4.17
N HIS A 241 -0.31 -11.84 3.79
CA HIS A 241 0.34 -10.58 3.47
C HIS A 241 1.04 -9.97 4.69
N ASP A 242 2.33 -9.68 4.54
CA ASP A 242 3.08 -8.84 5.49
C ASP A 242 2.63 -7.39 5.33
N LEU A 243 2.05 -6.80 6.39
CA LEU A 243 1.48 -5.46 6.34
C LEU A 243 2.54 -4.38 6.22
N GLU A 244 3.73 -4.56 6.80
CA GLU A 244 4.82 -3.58 6.71
C GLU A 244 5.36 -3.51 5.29
N VAL A 245 5.64 -4.66 4.69
CA VAL A 245 6.09 -4.74 3.29
C VAL A 245 5.02 -4.22 2.34
N LYS A 246 3.75 -4.54 2.62
CA LYS A 246 2.62 -4.07 1.82
C LYS A 246 2.46 -2.56 1.88
N ASN A 247 2.61 -1.95 3.06
CA ASN A 247 2.59 -0.51 3.24
C ASN A 247 3.70 0.19 2.43
N ARG A 248 4.95 -0.32 2.50
CA ARG A 248 6.05 0.21 1.68
C ARG A 248 5.76 0.11 0.18
N ALA A 249 5.20 -1.00 -0.27
CA ALA A 249 4.86 -1.18 -1.68
C ALA A 249 3.72 -0.25 -2.14
N LEU A 250 2.74 0.01 -1.27
CA LEU A 250 1.65 0.95 -1.54
C LEU A 250 2.14 2.40 -1.59
N LEU A 251 3.01 2.80 -0.66
CA LEU A 251 3.64 4.13 -0.68
C LEU A 251 4.58 4.29 -1.89
N GLY A 252 5.28 3.22 -2.30
CA GLY A 252 6.11 3.22 -3.50
C GLY A 252 5.35 3.54 -4.79
N LYS A 253 4.05 3.19 -4.85
CA LYS A 253 3.17 3.57 -5.97
C LYS A 253 3.11 5.09 -6.15
N TRP A 254 3.05 5.85 -5.05
CA TRP A 254 2.99 7.29 -5.10
C TRP A 254 4.32 7.93 -5.52
N LEU A 255 5.45 7.33 -5.11
CA LEU A 255 6.77 7.78 -5.62
C LEU A 255 6.89 7.54 -7.14
N PHE A 256 6.44 6.38 -7.63
CA PHE A 256 6.42 6.13 -9.06
C PHE A 256 5.56 7.14 -9.80
N LYS A 257 4.33 7.39 -9.33
CA LYS A 257 3.42 8.39 -9.91
C LYS A 257 3.98 9.82 -9.89
N LEU A 258 4.67 10.19 -8.81
CA LEU A 258 5.29 11.51 -8.70
C LEU A 258 6.41 11.71 -9.73
N LEU A 259 7.11 10.64 -10.09
CA LEU A 259 8.25 10.67 -11.01
C LEU A 259 7.88 10.43 -12.47
N SER A 260 6.74 9.77 -12.75
CA SER A 260 6.36 9.30 -14.10
C SER A 260 5.07 9.90 -14.65
N GLU A 261 4.28 10.58 -13.84
CA GLU A 261 3.00 11.15 -14.24
C GLU A 261 2.99 12.67 -14.02
N GLU A 262 2.18 13.37 -14.78
CA GLU A 262 1.90 14.81 -14.63
C GLU A 262 0.46 15.03 -14.17
N GLY A 263 0.20 16.09 -13.41
CA GLY A 263 -1.13 16.46 -12.94
C GLY A 263 -1.08 17.42 -11.74
N ILE A 264 -2.23 17.87 -11.30
CA ILE A 264 -2.37 18.86 -10.22
C ILE A 264 -1.69 18.37 -8.93
N TRP A 265 -1.85 17.09 -8.57
CA TRP A 265 -1.24 16.52 -7.38
C TRP A 265 0.30 16.53 -7.47
N GLN A 266 0.86 16.13 -8.61
CA GLN A 266 2.30 16.11 -8.82
C GLN A 266 2.87 17.52 -8.78
N THR A 267 2.22 18.47 -9.44
CA THR A 267 2.61 19.89 -9.44
C THR A 267 2.61 20.46 -8.02
N LEU A 268 1.54 20.23 -7.26
CA LEU A 268 1.43 20.70 -5.87
C LEU A 268 2.54 20.11 -4.99
N VAL A 269 2.77 18.80 -5.08
CA VAL A 269 3.81 18.13 -4.28
C VAL A 269 5.20 18.59 -4.68
N ARG A 270 5.48 18.77 -5.97
CA ARG A 270 6.75 19.28 -6.47
C ARG A 270 7.01 20.71 -5.99
N ARG A 271 6.06 21.62 -6.16
CA ARG A 271 6.18 23.03 -5.73
C ARG A 271 6.34 23.12 -4.20
N LYS A 272 5.61 22.33 -3.42
CA LYS A 272 5.62 22.39 -1.96
C LYS A 272 6.86 21.78 -1.33
N TYR A 273 7.34 20.64 -1.83
CA TYR A 273 8.35 19.84 -1.14
C TYR A 273 9.65 19.64 -1.91
N VAL A 274 9.60 19.66 -3.23
CA VAL A 274 10.75 19.27 -4.08
C VAL A 274 11.51 20.53 -4.54
N GLY A 275 10.83 21.54 -5.06
CA GLY A 275 11.45 22.73 -5.66
C GLY A 275 12.32 22.34 -6.86
N GLU A 276 13.53 22.86 -6.90
CA GLU A 276 14.52 22.60 -7.97
C GLU A 276 15.34 21.31 -7.77
N LYS A 277 15.08 20.56 -6.69
CA LYS A 277 15.83 19.33 -6.39
C LYS A 277 15.20 18.13 -7.09
N ALA A 278 16.02 17.11 -7.37
CA ALA A 278 15.48 15.80 -7.71
C ALA A 278 14.76 15.20 -6.48
N VAL A 279 13.65 14.47 -6.70
CA VAL A 279 12.89 13.81 -5.62
C VAL A 279 13.80 12.94 -4.73
N SER A 280 14.79 12.31 -5.35
CA SER A 280 15.77 11.46 -4.66
C SER A 280 16.63 12.24 -3.64
N GLN A 281 16.88 13.53 -3.87
CA GLN A 281 17.69 14.41 -2.99
C GLN A 281 16.89 14.98 -1.81
N VAL A 282 15.57 15.05 -1.92
CA VAL A 282 14.73 15.66 -0.89
C VAL A 282 14.74 14.83 0.40
N VAL A 283 14.82 15.48 1.53
CA VAL A 283 14.78 14.86 2.86
C VAL A 283 13.56 15.40 3.61
N TRP A 284 12.90 14.53 4.35
CA TRP A 284 11.80 14.93 5.24
C TRP A 284 12.27 15.97 6.28
N LYS A 285 11.40 16.94 6.55
CA LYS A 285 11.63 17.99 7.56
C LYS A 285 10.49 17.99 8.58
N PRO A 286 10.75 18.43 9.84
CA PRO A 286 9.67 18.72 10.79
C PRO A 286 8.68 19.72 10.20
N GLY A 287 7.38 19.45 10.35
CA GLY A 287 6.31 20.25 9.73
C GLY A 287 5.79 19.70 8.39
N ASP A 288 6.51 18.79 7.75
CA ASP A 288 6.01 18.13 6.54
C ASP A 288 4.83 17.19 6.86
N SER A 289 3.93 17.03 5.88
CA SER A 289 2.76 16.18 6.04
C SER A 289 3.13 14.71 6.33
N HIS A 290 2.24 14.01 7.05
CA HIS A 290 2.43 12.60 7.38
C HIS A 290 2.53 11.71 6.13
N PHE A 291 1.78 12.05 5.07
CA PHE A 291 1.88 11.38 3.77
C PHE A 291 3.29 11.53 3.18
N TRP A 292 3.81 12.77 3.12
CA TRP A 292 5.15 13.04 2.60
C TRP A 292 6.25 12.35 3.40
N ALA A 293 6.13 12.34 4.73
CA ALA A 293 7.05 11.61 5.59
C ALA A 293 7.11 10.10 5.23
N GLY A 294 5.94 9.50 4.96
CA GLY A 294 5.83 8.11 4.52
C GLY A 294 6.52 7.85 3.17
N LEU A 295 6.35 8.77 2.21
CA LEU A 295 7.03 8.68 0.91
C LEU A 295 8.55 8.76 1.08
N MET A 296 9.06 9.71 1.85
CA MET A 296 10.49 9.88 2.08
C MET A 296 11.11 8.66 2.77
N ALA A 297 10.41 8.06 3.74
CA ALA A 297 10.84 6.82 4.38
C ALA A 297 10.88 5.63 3.41
N THR A 298 10.08 5.66 2.35
CA THR A 298 9.99 4.58 1.36
C THR A 298 11.08 4.66 0.29
N LYS A 299 11.71 5.80 0.05
CA LYS A 299 12.73 6.03 -0.97
C LYS A 299 13.84 4.97 -0.99
N LYS A 300 14.38 4.63 0.18
CA LYS A 300 15.46 3.65 0.32
C LYS A 300 15.10 2.24 -0.16
N TYR A 301 13.81 1.94 -0.24
CA TYR A 301 13.29 0.66 -0.75
C TYR A 301 12.87 0.74 -2.22
N PHE A 302 12.66 1.94 -2.74
CA PHE A 302 12.18 2.18 -4.09
C PHE A 302 13.33 2.37 -5.09
N PHE A 303 14.23 3.32 -4.84
CA PHE A 303 15.30 3.67 -5.79
C PHE A 303 16.27 2.53 -6.14
N PRO A 304 16.60 1.57 -5.25
CA PRO A 304 17.42 0.42 -5.64
C PRO A 304 16.83 -0.43 -6.78
N HIS A 305 15.53 -0.31 -7.03
CA HIS A 305 14.80 -1.08 -8.06
C HIS A 305 14.27 -0.20 -9.20
N ALA A 306 14.67 1.07 -9.22
CA ALA A 306 14.35 2.01 -10.27
C ALA A 306 15.58 2.27 -11.16
N SER A 307 15.38 2.50 -12.43
CA SER A 307 16.39 3.01 -13.36
C SER A 307 15.79 4.16 -14.17
N PHE A 308 16.64 5.03 -14.67
CA PHE A 308 16.23 6.16 -15.47
C PHE A 308 16.72 6.03 -16.89
N SER A 309 15.86 6.34 -17.86
CA SER A 309 16.22 6.65 -19.21
C SER A 309 16.50 8.16 -19.29
N ILE A 310 17.69 8.51 -19.71
CA ILE A 310 18.20 9.88 -19.68
C ILE A 310 17.47 10.71 -20.72
N LYS A 311 16.97 11.88 -20.31
CA LYS A 311 16.53 12.99 -21.16
C LYS A 311 17.28 14.26 -20.74
N ASN A 312 16.73 15.08 -19.84
CA ASN A 312 17.38 16.30 -19.38
C ASN A 312 18.32 16.09 -18.18
N GLY A 313 18.30 14.92 -17.52
CA GLY A 313 19.16 14.59 -16.39
C GLY A 313 18.81 15.29 -15.08
N SER A 314 17.69 16.01 -14.99
CA SER A 314 17.34 16.82 -13.80
C SER A 314 16.89 15.99 -12.61
N GLU A 315 16.26 14.85 -12.85
CA GLU A 315 15.76 13.95 -11.79
C GLU A 315 16.76 12.84 -11.41
N ILE A 316 17.86 12.70 -12.16
CA ILE A 316 18.85 11.64 -12.02
C ILE A 316 20.02 12.14 -11.16
N ARG A 317 20.35 11.42 -10.05
CA ARG A 317 21.59 11.65 -9.32
C ARG A 317 22.76 10.98 -10.04
N PHE A 318 23.77 11.73 -10.36
CA PHE A 318 24.92 11.26 -11.13
C PHE A 318 25.56 9.99 -10.53
N TRP A 319 25.84 9.98 -9.23
CA TRP A 319 26.53 8.86 -8.57
C TRP A 319 25.61 7.76 -8.03
N GLU A 320 24.40 8.09 -7.62
CA GLU A 320 23.58 7.22 -6.76
C GLU A 320 22.38 6.57 -7.45
N ASP A 321 22.04 7.00 -8.66
CA ASP A 321 20.96 6.40 -9.44
C ASP A 321 21.51 5.49 -10.55
N ARG A 322 20.68 4.57 -11.03
CA ARG A 322 21.03 3.66 -12.13
C ARG A 322 20.63 4.29 -13.46
N TRP A 323 21.61 4.80 -14.17
CA TRP A 323 21.41 5.43 -15.48
C TRP A 323 22.52 5.06 -16.48
N LEU A 324 23.70 4.64 -16.03
CA LEU A 324 24.82 4.22 -16.87
C LEU A 324 25.22 2.77 -16.54
N GLY A 325 24.55 1.81 -17.15
CA GLY A 325 24.78 0.38 -16.94
C GLY A 325 23.87 -0.26 -15.88
N GLN A 326 24.24 -1.44 -15.42
CA GLN A 326 23.42 -2.29 -14.55
C GLN A 326 23.46 -1.88 -13.06
N THR A 327 24.47 -1.13 -12.65
CA THR A 327 24.69 -0.69 -11.27
C THR A 327 24.91 0.82 -11.22
N THR A 328 24.87 1.40 -10.03
CA THR A 328 25.14 2.83 -9.82
C THR A 328 26.61 3.15 -10.06
N LEU A 329 26.94 4.39 -10.46
CA LEU A 329 28.35 4.81 -10.58
C LEU A 329 29.09 4.74 -9.23
N ARG A 330 28.38 4.90 -8.11
CA ARG A 330 28.93 4.65 -6.77
C ARG A 330 29.45 3.23 -6.61
N GLU A 331 28.74 2.22 -7.14
CA GLU A 331 29.12 0.81 -7.08
C GLU A 331 30.21 0.48 -8.09
N GLN A 332 30.20 1.10 -9.27
CA GLN A 332 31.21 0.89 -10.32
C GLN A 332 32.55 1.55 -9.98
N TYR A 333 32.51 2.73 -9.36
CA TYR A 333 33.67 3.56 -9.04
C TYR A 333 33.73 3.97 -7.56
N PRO A 334 33.80 3.03 -6.60
CA PRO A 334 33.73 3.33 -5.17
C PRO A 334 34.88 4.22 -4.68
N ALA A 335 36.07 4.08 -5.28
CA ALA A 335 37.25 4.90 -4.94
C ALA A 335 37.08 6.39 -5.31
N LEU A 336 36.37 6.69 -6.42
CA LEU A 336 36.01 8.04 -6.83
C LEU A 336 34.90 8.59 -5.95
N TYR A 337 33.82 7.82 -5.74
CA TYR A 337 32.70 8.23 -4.92
C TYR A 337 33.08 8.64 -3.49
N ASN A 338 34.09 7.98 -2.92
CA ASN A 338 34.58 8.31 -1.56
C ASN A 338 35.24 9.68 -1.49
N VAL A 339 35.82 10.20 -2.57
CA VAL A 339 36.51 11.50 -2.61
C VAL A 339 35.69 12.62 -3.26
N VAL A 340 34.51 12.32 -3.80
CA VAL A 340 33.59 13.34 -4.36
C VAL A 340 33.10 14.26 -3.26
N ARG A 341 33.04 15.57 -3.53
CA ARG A 341 32.55 16.60 -2.61
C ARG A 341 31.02 16.62 -2.56
N TYR A 342 30.36 16.63 -3.71
CA TYR A 342 28.91 16.74 -3.85
C TYR A 342 28.31 15.44 -4.43
N LYS A 343 27.99 14.51 -3.54
CA LYS A 343 27.52 13.16 -3.92
C LYS A 343 26.12 13.12 -4.54
N GLY A 344 25.32 14.10 -4.18
CA GLY A 344 23.92 14.20 -4.61
C GLY A 344 23.68 15.04 -5.86
N ASP A 345 24.73 15.53 -6.54
CA ASP A 345 24.53 16.33 -7.75
C ASP A 345 23.79 15.57 -8.83
N THR A 346 22.92 16.27 -9.57
CA THR A 346 22.15 15.70 -10.67
C THR A 346 23.02 15.51 -11.91
N LEU A 347 22.58 14.63 -12.79
CA LEU A 347 23.25 14.41 -14.07
C LEU A 347 23.30 15.70 -14.90
N ALA A 348 22.18 16.45 -14.94
CA ALA A 348 22.11 17.75 -15.61
C ALA A 348 23.19 18.72 -15.09
N LYS A 349 23.38 18.81 -13.76
CA LYS A 349 24.38 19.70 -13.16
C LYS A 349 25.80 19.28 -13.49
N VAL A 350 26.05 17.97 -13.51
CA VAL A 350 27.39 17.43 -13.82
C VAL A 350 27.73 17.58 -15.30
N MET A 351 26.77 17.25 -16.18
CA MET A 351 26.97 17.26 -17.63
C MET A 351 26.65 18.61 -18.30
N GLY A 352 26.19 19.59 -17.52
CA GLY A 352 25.90 20.94 -18.02
C GLY A 352 27.11 21.76 -18.46
N THR A 353 28.32 21.26 -18.20
CA THR A 353 29.59 21.87 -18.62
C THR A 353 30.50 20.83 -19.29
N SER A 354 31.38 21.29 -20.16
CA SER A 354 32.45 20.47 -20.75
C SER A 354 33.79 21.05 -20.31
N PRO A 355 34.62 20.31 -19.57
CA PRO A 355 34.43 18.93 -19.07
C PRO A 355 33.35 18.83 -17.97
N PRO A 356 32.86 17.61 -17.66
CA PRO A 356 31.86 17.38 -16.62
C PRO A 356 32.24 17.97 -15.27
N ASN A 357 31.32 18.71 -14.67
CA ASN A 357 31.55 19.45 -13.40
C ASN A 357 31.47 18.53 -12.17
N VAL A 358 32.53 17.79 -11.88
CA VAL A 358 32.67 17.00 -10.67
C VAL A 358 33.77 17.54 -9.78
N SER A 359 33.42 17.96 -8.57
CA SER A 359 34.39 18.45 -7.58
C SER A 359 34.85 17.31 -6.67
N PHE A 360 36.16 17.15 -6.55
CA PHE A 360 36.77 16.18 -5.65
C PHE A 360 37.37 16.90 -4.41
N ARG A 361 37.42 16.23 -3.27
CA ARG A 361 38.00 16.75 -2.01
C ARG A 361 39.53 16.72 -2.04
N ARG A 362 40.12 15.92 -2.93
CA ARG A 362 41.56 15.73 -3.08
C ARG A 362 41.89 15.62 -4.58
N THR A 363 43.12 15.97 -4.96
CA THR A 363 43.64 15.74 -6.30
C THR A 363 43.61 14.24 -6.60
N LEU A 364 43.14 13.88 -7.77
CA LEU A 364 43.13 12.50 -8.22
C LEU A 364 44.54 12.13 -8.71
N LEU A 365 45.07 11.04 -8.20
CA LEU A 365 46.41 10.52 -8.58
C LEU A 365 46.32 9.01 -8.79
N GLY A 366 47.10 8.51 -9.76
CA GLY A 366 47.28 7.09 -10.05
C GLY A 366 45.94 6.37 -10.37
N PRO A 367 45.61 5.28 -9.67
CA PRO A 367 44.42 4.47 -10.02
C PRO A 367 43.10 5.24 -10.01
N ARG A 368 42.98 6.33 -9.20
CA ARG A 368 41.77 7.16 -9.18
C ARG A 368 41.68 8.06 -10.40
N GLU A 369 42.80 8.61 -10.85
CA GLU A 369 42.88 9.39 -12.09
C GLU A 369 42.56 8.52 -13.31
N ALA A 370 43.13 7.32 -13.40
CA ALA A 370 42.82 6.36 -14.46
C ALA A 370 41.30 5.99 -14.44
N ALA A 371 40.73 5.75 -13.27
CA ALA A 371 39.28 5.46 -13.13
C ALA A 371 38.40 6.63 -13.56
N TRP A 372 38.83 7.88 -13.27
CA TRP A 372 38.13 9.07 -13.71
C TRP A 372 38.18 9.25 -15.22
N ASN A 373 39.37 9.10 -15.84
CA ASN A 373 39.55 9.17 -17.29
C ASN A 373 38.72 8.07 -18.00
N ALA A 374 38.67 6.86 -17.45
CA ALA A 374 37.83 5.78 -17.99
C ALA A 374 36.33 6.12 -17.90
N LEU A 375 35.92 6.79 -16.85
CA LEU A 375 34.51 7.28 -16.70
C LEU A 375 34.25 8.38 -17.72
N LEU A 376 35.16 9.36 -17.90
CA LEU A 376 35.00 10.44 -18.89
C LEU A 376 34.76 9.92 -20.28
N LEU A 377 35.57 8.93 -20.73
CA LEU A 377 35.38 8.27 -22.05
C LEU A 377 33.97 7.67 -22.21
N ARG A 378 33.41 7.14 -21.15
CA ARG A 378 32.03 6.61 -21.19
C ARG A 378 30.99 7.73 -21.20
N LEU A 379 31.27 8.88 -20.58
CA LEU A 379 30.36 10.03 -20.54
C LEU A 379 30.32 10.77 -21.89
N ASP A 380 31.36 10.70 -22.70
CA ASP A 380 31.39 11.34 -24.03
C ASP A 380 30.28 10.84 -24.96
N SER A 381 29.81 9.62 -24.77
CA SER A 381 28.69 9.05 -25.55
C SER A 381 27.32 9.48 -25.02
N VAL A 382 27.26 10.17 -23.87
CA VAL A 382 26.01 10.55 -23.20
C VAL A 382 25.63 11.97 -23.61
N GLN A 383 24.51 12.11 -24.32
CA GLN A 383 23.95 13.41 -24.70
C GLN A 383 22.65 13.63 -23.94
N LEU A 384 22.55 14.79 -23.28
CA LEU A 384 21.31 15.22 -22.67
C LEU A 384 20.36 15.74 -23.79
N GLN A 385 19.11 15.31 -23.72
CA GLN A 385 18.05 15.68 -24.66
C GLN A 385 17.00 16.54 -23.93
N GLY A 386 16.16 17.23 -24.68
CA GLY A 386 15.01 17.93 -24.10
C GLY A 386 13.96 16.95 -23.57
N GLY A 387 13.20 17.40 -22.57
CA GLY A 387 12.11 16.63 -21.96
C GLY A 387 12.48 16.01 -20.60
N PRO A 388 11.48 15.52 -19.86
CA PRO A 388 11.68 14.93 -18.53
C PRO A 388 12.33 13.53 -18.63
N ASP A 389 13.13 13.20 -17.63
CA ASP A 389 13.72 11.86 -17.49
C ASP A 389 12.63 10.79 -17.30
N GLU A 390 12.79 9.66 -17.99
CA GLU A 390 11.80 8.58 -17.91
C GLU A 390 12.20 7.55 -16.86
N LEU A 391 11.30 7.32 -15.90
CA LEU A 391 11.48 6.32 -14.85
C LEU A 391 11.08 4.93 -15.35
N ARG A 392 11.98 3.96 -15.19
CA ARG A 392 11.73 2.55 -15.50
C ARG A 392 11.81 1.69 -14.23
N TRP A 393 10.80 0.88 -14.01
CA TRP A 393 10.75 -0.07 -12.89
C TRP A 393 11.41 -1.41 -13.27
N ILE A 394 12.60 -1.70 -12.74
CA ILE A 394 13.44 -2.85 -13.11
C ILE A 394 12.75 -4.21 -12.87
N PRO A 395 11.98 -4.44 -11.76
CA PRO A 395 11.38 -5.74 -11.47
C PRO A 395 10.31 -6.21 -12.45
N THR A 396 9.89 -5.39 -13.40
CA THR A 396 8.91 -5.75 -14.42
C THR A 396 9.49 -5.68 -15.82
N LYS A 397 9.13 -6.60 -16.72
CA LYS A 397 9.63 -6.63 -18.09
C LYS A 397 9.26 -5.38 -18.90
N ASN A 398 8.07 -4.83 -18.65
CA ASN A 398 7.58 -3.63 -19.34
C ASN A 398 8.05 -2.31 -18.71
N GLY A 399 8.81 -2.34 -17.62
CA GLY A 399 9.28 -1.13 -16.95
C GLY A 399 8.23 -0.39 -16.14
N ILE A 400 6.97 -0.87 -16.09
CA ILE A 400 5.87 -0.22 -15.38
C ILE A 400 5.79 -0.76 -13.95
N PHE A 401 5.61 0.15 -13.00
CA PHE A 401 5.48 -0.19 -11.59
C PHE A 401 4.16 -0.94 -11.30
N SER A 402 4.24 -1.91 -10.41
CA SER A 402 3.08 -2.47 -9.74
C SER A 402 3.35 -2.72 -8.27
N VAL A 403 2.34 -2.52 -7.42
CA VAL A 403 2.44 -2.81 -5.98
C VAL A 403 2.83 -4.27 -5.73
N ALA A 404 2.35 -5.18 -6.59
CA ALA A 404 2.69 -6.60 -6.50
C ALA A 404 4.17 -6.87 -6.80
N SER A 405 4.76 -6.17 -7.79
CA SER A 405 6.17 -6.34 -8.11
C SER A 405 7.07 -5.81 -7.01
N MET A 406 6.78 -4.62 -6.46
CA MET A 406 7.55 -4.08 -5.34
C MET A 406 7.39 -4.94 -4.08
N TYR A 407 6.17 -5.38 -3.75
CA TYR A 407 5.95 -6.30 -2.64
C TYR A 407 6.79 -7.58 -2.77
N ARG A 408 6.82 -8.17 -3.98
CA ARG A 408 7.58 -9.40 -4.25
C ARG A 408 9.08 -9.19 -4.06
N VAL A 409 9.62 -8.08 -4.51
CA VAL A 409 11.05 -7.76 -4.36
C VAL A 409 11.41 -7.53 -2.90
N LEU A 410 10.58 -6.77 -2.16
CA LEU A 410 10.86 -6.45 -0.76
C LEU A 410 10.71 -7.64 0.20
N ILE A 411 9.90 -8.64 -0.17
CA ILE A 411 9.69 -9.83 0.66
C ILE A 411 10.64 -10.97 0.30
N GLN A 412 11.40 -10.85 -0.80
CA GLN A 412 12.44 -11.82 -1.12
C GLN A 412 13.47 -11.85 0.01
N SER A 413 13.56 -13.00 0.66
CA SER A 413 14.62 -13.31 1.63
C SER A 413 15.65 -14.19 0.93
N ASP A 414 16.90 -14.17 1.41
CA ASP A 414 17.99 -15.07 0.97
C ASP A 414 17.71 -16.55 1.29
N VAL A 415 16.50 -16.86 1.72
CA VAL A 415 16.06 -18.24 1.98
C VAL A 415 15.89 -18.92 0.62
N PRO A 416 16.59 -20.06 0.39
CA PRO A 416 16.45 -20.83 -0.84
C PRO A 416 15.00 -21.11 -1.17
N VAL A 417 14.65 -21.01 -2.45
CA VAL A 417 13.30 -21.34 -2.94
C VAL A 417 12.99 -22.79 -2.55
N ASP A 418 12.16 -22.94 -1.54
CA ASP A 418 11.84 -24.24 -0.96
C ASP A 418 10.99 -25.08 -1.93
N SER A 419 11.21 -26.38 -1.92
CA SER A 419 10.47 -27.40 -2.67
C SER A 419 8.94 -27.43 -2.37
N ASN A 420 8.45 -26.55 -1.48
CA ASN A 420 7.02 -26.36 -1.15
C ASN A 420 6.15 -25.99 -2.35
N LYS A 421 6.72 -25.56 -3.48
CA LYS A 421 5.97 -25.32 -4.72
C LYS A 421 5.11 -26.51 -5.13
N LYS A 422 5.57 -27.74 -4.85
CA LYS A 422 4.83 -28.97 -5.18
C LYS A 422 3.49 -29.06 -4.40
N ILE A 423 3.49 -28.77 -3.07
CA ILE A 423 2.28 -28.80 -2.23
C ILE A 423 1.22 -27.82 -2.76
N TRP A 424 1.64 -26.61 -3.11
CA TRP A 424 0.70 -25.58 -3.54
C TRP A 424 0.13 -25.82 -4.93
N LYS A 425 0.81 -26.58 -5.79
CA LYS A 425 0.37 -26.96 -7.14
C LYS A 425 -0.61 -28.14 -7.14
N MET A 426 -0.67 -28.94 -6.07
CA MET A 426 -1.59 -30.08 -5.99
C MET A 426 -3.05 -29.61 -6.11
N LYS A 427 -3.89 -30.39 -6.79
CA LYS A 427 -5.34 -30.17 -6.92
C LYS A 427 -6.08 -30.78 -5.72
N ILE A 428 -5.78 -30.34 -4.50
CA ILE A 428 -6.39 -30.80 -3.24
C ILE A 428 -6.92 -29.61 -2.44
N PRO A 429 -7.87 -29.81 -1.52
CA PRO A 429 -8.42 -28.76 -0.69
C PRO A 429 -7.36 -27.98 0.08
N LEU A 430 -7.58 -26.68 0.27
CA LEU A 430 -6.60 -25.79 0.94
C LEU A 430 -6.27 -26.25 2.36
N LYS A 431 -7.25 -26.78 3.11
CA LYS A 431 -7.04 -27.35 4.46
C LYS A 431 -5.98 -28.46 4.45
N THR A 432 -6.01 -29.32 3.43
CA THR A 432 -5.05 -30.42 3.26
C THR A 432 -3.67 -29.90 2.86
N LYS A 433 -3.58 -28.87 2.01
CA LYS A 433 -2.30 -28.20 1.69
C LYS A 433 -1.66 -27.59 2.93
N VAL A 434 -2.44 -26.91 3.77
CA VAL A 434 -1.95 -26.33 5.04
C VAL A 434 -1.47 -27.42 6.00
N PHE A 435 -2.20 -28.56 6.09
CA PHE A 435 -1.77 -29.70 6.89
C PHE A 435 -0.44 -30.28 6.37
N ALA A 436 -0.33 -30.51 5.06
CA ALA A 436 0.91 -30.98 4.44
C ALA A 436 2.10 -30.02 4.67
N TRP A 437 1.85 -28.72 4.71
CA TRP A 437 2.85 -27.72 5.05
C TRP A 437 3.30 -27.86 6.52
N TYR A 438 2.38 -28.08 7.49
CA TYR A 438 2.74 -28.35 8.88
C TYR A 438 3.54 -29.65 9.02
N LEU A 439 3.10 -30.70 8.32
CA LEU A 439 3.77 -32.02 8.33
C LEU A 439 5.23 -31.86 7.90
N ARG A 440 5.45 -31.19 6.75
CA ARG A 440 6.78 -30.96 6.21
C ARG A 440 7.68 -30.13 7.13
N ARG A 441 7.11 -29.15 7.83
CA ARG A 441 7.86 -28.34 8.82
C ARG A 441 8.13 -29.06 10.13
N GLY A 442 7.64 -30.26 10.31
CA GLY A 442 7.82 -31.01 11.53
C GLY A 442 7.15 -30.41 12.77
N VAL A 443 6.09 -29.59 12.58
CA VAL A 443 5.47 -28.81 13.68
C VAL A 443 4.11 -29.37 14.13
N ILE A 444 3.66 -30.49 13.60
CA ILE A 444 2.44 -31.17 14.04
C ILE A 444 2.60 -31.60 15.50
N LEU A 445 1.54 -31.48 16.29
CA LEU A 445 1.53 -31.78 17.72
C LEU A 445 1.50 -33.30 17.98
N THR A 446 2.56 -33.98 17.57
CA THR A 446 2.87 -35.34 18.03
C THR A 446 3.47 -35.29 19.44
N LYS A 447 3.44 -36.41 20.15
CA LYS A 447 3.84 -36.47 21.56
C LYS A 447 5.28 -36.02 21.80
N ASP A 448 6.20 -36.27 20.86
CA ASP A 448 7.57 -35.71 20.89
C ASP A 448 7.58 -34.18 20.79
N ASN A 449 6.76 -33.60 19.92
CA ASN A 449 6.63 -32.15 19.77
C ASN A 449 5.87 -31.51 20.95
N LEU A 450 4.92 -32.21 21.55
CA LEU A 450 4.27 -31.79 22.79
C LEU A 450 5.24 -31.79 23.98
N ALA A 451 6.08 -32.84 24.10
CA ALA A 451 7.10 -32.90 25.12
C ALA A 451 8.10 -31.73 25.06
N LYS A 452 8.49 -31.28 23.84
CA LYS A 452 9.32 -30.08 23.66
C LYS A 452 8.60 -28.79 24.13
N ARG A 453 7.30 -28.85 24.44
CA ARG A 453 6.47 -27.74 24.90
C ARG A 453 5.99 -27.93 26.34
N ASN A 454 6.79 -28.66 27.15
CA ASN A 454 6.51 -28.95 28.56
C ASN A 454 5.22 -29.75 28.80
N TRP A 455 4.85 -30.62 27.86
CA TRP A 455 3.78 -31.59 28.09
C TRP A 455 4.37 -32.85 28.74
N HIS A 456 3.78 -33.31 29.85
CA HIS A 456 4.29 -34.40 30.66
C HIS A 456 3.56 -35.75 30.49
N GLY A 457 2.78 -35.91 29.43
CA GLY A 457 2.09 -37.16 29.14
C GLY A 457 3.00 -38.26 28.57
N SER A 458 2.44 -39.46 28.41
CA SER A 458 3.16 -40.60 27.83
C SER A 458 3.57 -40.31 26.37
N LYS A 459 4.83 -40.61 26.05
CA LYS A 459 5.37 -40.44 24.68
C LYS A 459 5.03 -41.59 23.75
N LYS A 460 4.42 -42.69 24.26
CA LYS A 460 4.10 -43.88 23.45
C LYS A 460 3.02 -43.61 22.39
N CYS A 461 3.19 -44.18 21.21
CA CYS A 461 2.21 -44.13 20.15
C CYS A 461 0.88 -44.75 20.58
N VAL A 462 -0.26 -44.24 20.05
CA VAL A 462 -1.57 -44.79 20.37
C VAL A 462 -1.82 -46.15 19.69
N PHE A 463 -1.12 -46.40 18.57
CA PHE A 463 -1.33 -47.59 17.74
C PHE A 463 -0.27 -48.69 17.97
N CYS A 464 0.83 -48.40 18.70
CA CYS A 464 1.88 -49.41 18.99
C CYS A 464 2.72 -48.97 20.21
N THR A 465 3.73 -49.77 20.57
CA THR A 465 4.57 -49.55 21.77
C THR A 465 5.73 -48.57 21.57
N HIS A 466 6.00 -48.12 20.34
CA HIS A 466 7.10 -47.22 20.05
C HIS A 466 6.77 -45.75 20.43
N ASP A 467 7.77 -44.91 20.52
CA ASP A 467 7.58 -43.48 20.82
C ASP A 467 6.99 -42.77 19.60
N GLU A 468 6.03 -41.89 19.87
CA GLU A 468 5.34 -41.12 18.83
C GLU A 468 6.17 -39.94 18.36
N SER A 469 6.52 -39.97 17.09
CA SER A 469 7.08 -38.85 16.32
C SER A 469 6.32 -38.71 15.00
N ILE A 470 6.51 -37.59 14.30
CA ILE A 470 5.90 -37.41 12.98
C ILE A 470 6.30 -38.53 12.02
N LYS A 471 7.59 -38.89 11.99
CA LYS A 471 8.09 -39.96 11.11
C LYS A 471 7.45 -41.29 11.49
N HIS A 472 7.38 -41.59 12.79
CA HIS A 472 6.75 -42.81 13.25
C HIS A 472 5.26 -42.83 12.91
N LEU A 473 4.49 -41.84 13.33
CA LEU A 473 3.03 -41.82 13.23
C LEU A 473 2.52 -41.90 11.77
N PHE A 474 3.23 -41.26 10.84
CA PHE A 474 2.78 -41.18 9.43
C PHE A 474 3.44 -42.18 8.49
N PHE A 475 4.59 -42.79 8.88
CA PHE A 475 5.36 -43.65 7.94
C PHE A 475 5.87 -44.94 8.54
N HIS A 476 6.30 -44.98 9.80
CA HIS A 476 6.98 -46.15 10.37
C HIS A 476 6.10 -47.01 11.26
N CYS A 477 4.97 -46.49 11.76
CA CYS A 477 4.01 -47.25 12.52
C CYS A 477 3.40 -48.38 11.67
N GLU A 478 3.27 -49.57 12.24
CA GLU A 478 2.65 -50.71 11.54
C GLU A 478 1.26 -50.37 11.01
N PHE A 479 0.45 -49.69 11.82
CA PHE A 479 -0.85 -49.18 11.41
C PHE A 479 -0.78 -48.22 10.21
N ALA A 480 0.16 -47.28 10.22
CA ALA A 480 0.36 -46.38 9.07
C ALA A 480 0.82 -47.13 7.83
N ARG A 481 1.72 -48.09 7.98
CA ARG A 481 2.17 -48.95 6.86
C ARG A 481 1.01 -49.74 6.25
N SER A 482 0.12 -50.33 7.08
CA SER A 482 -1.08 -51.06 6.62
C SER A 482 -1.99 -50.16 5.80
N ILE A 483 -2.22 -48.90 6.27
CA ILE A 483 -3.04 -47.93 5.51
C ILE A 483 -2.38 -47.60 4.17
N TRP A 484 -1.07 -47.35 4.16
CA TRP A 484 -0.36 -47.02 2.92
C TRP A 484 -0.38 -48.20 1.93
N SER A 485 -0.23 -49.42 2.41
CA SER A 485 -0.35 -50.64 1.57
C SER A 485 -1.75 -50.78 0.97
N ALA A 486 -2.79 -50.56 1.77
CA ALA A 486 -4.16 -50.60 1.29
C ALA A 486 -4.46 -49.53 0.20
N VAL A 487 -3.93 -48.33 0.37
CA VAL A 487 -4.08 -47.24 -0.63
C VAL A 487 -3.26 -47.54 -1.90
N GLN A 488 -2.07 -48.14 -1.79
CA GLN A 488 -1.23 -48.50 -2.93
C GLN A 488 -1.82 -49.64 -3.80
N ILE A 489 -2.55 -50.58 -3.20
CA ILE A 489 -3.24 -51.62 -3.93
C ILE A 489 -4.32 -51.04 -4.87
N GLY A 490 -4.90 -49.89 -4.48
CA GLY A 490 -5.87 -49.14 -5.29
C GLY A 490 -5.29 -48.11 -6.28
N SER A 491 -4.00 -47.83 -6.22
CA SER A 491 -3.36 -46.79 -7.07
C SER A 491 -1.98 -47.26 -7.55
N THR A 492 -1.86 -47.58 -8.81
CA THR A 492 -0.58 -47.88 -9.52
C THR A 492 0.33 -46.63 -9.68
N LEU A 493 0.08 -45.56 -8.97
CA LEU A 493 0.58 -44.22 -9.31
C LEU A 493 1.73 -43.66 -8.46
N TYR A 494 2.17 -44.30 -7.34
CA TYR A 494 3.31 -43.73 -6.56
C TYR A 494 4.16 -44.82 -5.91
N PRO A 495 5.47 -44.87 -6.22
CA PRO A 495 6.41 -45.76 -5.52
C PRO A 495 6.63 -45.32 -4.07
N PRO A 496 6.94 -46.27 -3.14
CA PRO A 496 7.08 -46.02 -1.70
C PRO A 496 8.12 -44.92 -1.29
N GLY A 497 9.08 -44.65 -2.17
CA GLY A 497 10.10 -43.61 -1.95
C GLY A 497 9.65 -42.18 -2.16
N ALA A 498 8.55 -41.92 -2.87
CA ALA A 498 8.16 -40.56 -3.24
C ALA A 498 7.69 -39.72 -2.03
N LEU A 499 7.06 -40.34 -1.04
CA LEU A 499 6.66 -39.65 0.21
C LEU A 499 7.82 -39.46 1.20
N GLN A 500 8.82 -40.34 1.20
CA GLN A 500 10.05 -40.16 2.00
C GLN A 500 10.90 -39.02 1.43
N ILE A 501 10.98 -38.87 0.09
CA ILE A 501 11.66 -37.74 -0.56
C ILE A 501 10.94 -36.41 -0.22
N PHE A 502 9.64 -36.43 0.01
CA PHE A 502 8.87 -35.25 0.38
C PHE A 502 9.23 -34.69 1.77
N LEU A 503 9.78 -35.53 2.68
CA LEU A 503 10.19 -35.15 4.05
C LEU A 503 11.71 -35.07 4.22
N ALA A 504 12.51 -35.70 3.34
CA ALA A 504 13.95 -35.80 3.49
C ALA A 504 14.72 -34.53 3.03
N THR A 505 14.04 -33.55 2.44
CA THR A 505 14.66 -32.29 1.96
C THR A 505 14.30 -31.08 2.87
N GLY A 506 14.14 -31.29 4.17
CA GLY A 506 13.94 -30.26 5.19
C GLY A 506 14.99 -30.31 6.27
#